data_9ad17631408cc6d482af0341ca02523c
#
_entry.id   9ad17631408cc6d482af0341ca02523c
#
_cell.length_a   1.000
_cell.length_b   1.000
_cell.length_c   1.000
_cell.angle_alpha   90.00
_cell.angle_beta   90.00
_cell.angle_gamma   90.00
#
_symmetry.space_group_name_H-M   'P 1'
#
loop_
_entity.id
_entity.type
_entity.pdbx_description
1 polymer ?
#
loop_
_entity_poly.entity_id
_entity_poly.type
_entity_poly.pdbx_seq_one_letter_code
_entity_poly.pdbx_strand_id
1 'polypeptide(L)'
;MIGLFERFARPLLRAMDPEDAHGLALRALKLAPLPKAVDDEPRLAVRAFGLTFPNPVGLAAGFDKHAEVADALLRVGFGAVEVGAVTPRPQPGNPRPRLYRLDADEAVINRFGFNSQGETAVLARLAARAARGGVVGLNIGANKATEDRGADYVRLIEAFAPVVSYFTVNISSPNTPGLRDLQQAAALDDLLARVVAARDRVSLRAGDTPVLVKIAPDLTLAELDDVVAVTRRRTVDGMIVSNTTIQRPRGLRDGRLAQEAGGLSGRPLFALSTRMLAETFVRVEGQFPLVGSGGIDSGAAALAKIRAGAHLVQLYSALVFRGLGLVGEIKAELIRALDREEAPTLAELAGLDAADITAQPWPT
;
A
#
# COMPACT_ATOMS: atom_id res chain seq x y z
N MET A 1 -17.19 12.12 -16.55
CA MET A 1 -17.73 10.84 -17.08
C MET A 1 -17.55 9.67 -16.10
N ILE A 2 -16.36 9.45 -15.51
CA ILE A 2 -16.10 8.33 -14.58
C ILE A 2 -17.08 8.36 -13.40
N GLY A 3 -17.24 9.48 -12.72
CA GLY A 3 -18.11 9.59 -11.54
C GLY A 3 -19.60 9.34 -11.80
N LEU A 4 -20.11 9.63 -13.00
CA LEU A 4 -21.52 9.36 -13.33
C LEU A 4 -21.74 7.86 -13.56
N PHE A 5 -20.84 7.19 -14.28
CA PHE A 5 -20.89 5.74 -14.51
C PHE A 5 -20.74 4.97 -13.19
N GLU A 6 -19.81 5.37 -12.33
CA GLU A 6 -19.61 4.77 -11.00
C GLU A 6 -20.85 4.91 -10.11
N ARG A 7 -21.57 6.03 -10.19
CA ARG A 7 -22.77 6.27 -9.38
C ARG A 7 -23.87 5.24 -9.65
N PHE A 8 -23.99 4.77 -10.89
CA PHE A 8 -24.95 3.73 -11.26
C PHE A 8 -24.40 2.31 -11.10
N ALA A 9 -23.12 2.08 -11.35
CA ALA A 9 -22.50 0.76 -11.24
C ALA A 9 -22.27 0.33 -9.78
N ARG A 10 -22.01 1.27 -8.86
CA ARG A 10 -21.66 0.99 -7.47
C ARG A 10 -22.74 0.22 -6.70
N PRO A 11 -24.05 0.55 -6.75
CA PRO A 11 -25.07 -0.25 -6.06
C PRO A 11 -25.10 -1.70 -6.56
N LEU A 12 -24.94 -1.93 -7.86
CA LEU A 12 -24.91 -3.26 -8.44
C LEU A 12 -23.69 -4.05 -7.97
N LEU A 13 -22.51 -3.46 -8.00
CA LEU A 13 -21.29 -4.09 -7.50
C LEU A 13 -21.36 -4.41 -6.00
N ARG A 14 -22.05 -3.57 -5.23
CA ARG A 14 -22.28 -3.81 -3.79
C ARG A 14 -23.25 -4.93 -3.49
N ALA A 15 -24.14 -5.26 -4.40
CA ALA A 15 -25.06 -6.39 -4.26
C ALA A 15 -24.41 -7.76 -4.60
N MET A 16 -23.24 -7.74 -5.23
CA MET A 16 -22.50 -8.95 -5.63
C MET A 16 -21.58 -9.45 -4.51
N ASP A 17 -21.14 -10.73 -4.63
CA ASP A 17 -19.99 -11.23 -3.87
C ASP A 17 -18.80 -10.26 -3.99
N PRO A 18 -18.14 -9.89 -2.89
CA PRO A 18 -17.08 -8.87 -2.92
C PRO A 18 -15.91 -9.21 -3.84
N GLU A 19 -15.50 -10.46 -3.94
CA GLU A 19 -14.37 -10.88 -4.79
C GLU A 19 -14.77 -10.89 -6.27
N ASP A 20 -16.00 -11.28 -6.58
CA ASP A 20 -16.52 -11.26 -7.95
C ASP A 20 -16.76 -9.83 -8.44
N ALA A 21 -17.28 -8.96 -7.56
CA ALA A 21 -17.40 -7.52 -7.83
C ALA A 21 -16.04 -6.87 -8.13
N HIS A 22 -15.02 -7.22 -7.37
CA HIS A 22 -13.64 -6.76 -7.62
C HIS A 22 -13.12 -7.24 -8.99
N GLY A 23 -13.31 -8.52 -9.33
CA GLY A 23 -12.95 -9.06 -10.64
C GLY A 23 -13.66 -8.35 -11.81
N LEU A 24 -14.94 -8.00 -11.63
CA LEU A 24 -15.69 -7.23 -12.62
C LEU A 24 -15.15 -5.80 -12.76
N ALA A 25 -14.82 -5.13 -11.65
CA ALA A 25 -14.22 -3.80 -11.66
C ALA A 25 -12.87 -3.77 -12.41
N LEU A 26 -12.00 -4.76 -12.20
CA LEU A 26 -10.75 -4.88 -12.95
C LEU A 26 -10.98 -5.05 -14.46
N ARG A 27 -11.95 -5.90 -14.85
CA ARG A 27 -12.31 -6.07 -16.27
C ARG A 27 -12.83 -4.77 -16.88
N ALA A 28 -13.68 -4.05 -16.15
CA ALA A 28 -14.20 -2.77 -16.59
C ALA A 28 -13.07 -1.73 -16.77
N LEU A 29 -12.14 -1.63 -15.83
CA LEU A 29 -10.98 -0.75 -15.92
C LEU A 29 -10.07 -1.08 -17.10
N LYS A 30 -9.89 -2.37 -17.40
CA LYS A 30 -9.06 -2.83 -18.52
C LYS A 30 -9.64 -2.42 -19.88
N LEU A 31 -10.97 -2.35 -19.98
CA LEU A 31 -11.68 -2.02 -21.21
C LEU A 31 -12.07 -0.54 -21.29
N ALA A 32 -12.04 0.21 -20.19
CA ALA A 32 -12.50 1.59 -20.13
C ALA A 32 -11.60 2.49 -20.98
N PRO A 33 -12.19 3.32 -21.89
CA PRO A 33 -11.44 4.32 -22.64
C PRO A 33 -11.15 5.53 -21.74
N LEU A 34 -10.24 5.36 -20.78
CA LEU A 34 -9.86 6.44 -19.87
C LEU A 34 -9.02 7.48 -20.60
N PRO A 35 -9.37 8.78 -20.50
CA PRO A 35 -8.54 9.86 -21.03
C PRO A 35 -7.18 9.87 -20.31
N LYS A 36 -6.19 10.53 -20.91
CA LYS A 36 -4.93 10.83 -20.20
C LYS A 36 -5.26 11.63 -18.93
N ALA A 37 -4.61 11.30 -17.83
CA ALA A 37 -4.73 12.11 -16.62
C ALA A 37 -4.37 13.57 -16.91
N VAL A 38 -5.10 14.50 -16.30
CA VAL A 38 -4.71 15.91 -16.28
C VAL A 38 -3.46 16.05 -15.45
N ASP A 39 -2.53 16.90 -15.87
CA ASP A 39 -1.32 17.15 -15.10
C ASP A 39 -1.68 17.70 -13.72
N ASP A 40 -0.99 17.21 -12.71
CA ASP A 40 -1.23 17.59 -11.33
C ASP A 40 -0.66 18.99 -11.04
N GLU A 41 -1.21 19.64 -10.01
CA GLU A 41 -0.63 20.87 -9.46
C GLU A 41 0.82 20.60 -9.00
N PRO A 42 1.81 21.38 -9.46
CA PRO A 42 3.23 21.12 -9.16
C PRO A 42 3.57 21.03 -7.66
N ARG A 43 2.84 21.74 -6.79
CA ARG A 43 3.01 21.70 -5.32
C ARG A 43 2.65 20.33 -4.70
N LEU A 44 1.90 19.49 -5.43
CA LEU A 44 1.61 18.12 -5.02
C LEU A 44 2.74 17.14 -5.33
N ALA A 45 3.73 17.54 -6.14
CA ALA A 45 4.83 16.66 -6.49
C ALA A 45 5.66 16.31 -5.25
N VAL A 46 6.01 15.02 -5.13
CA VAL A 46 6.82 14.50 -4.01
C VAL A 46 8.06 13.83 -4.54
N ARG A 47 9.21 14.15 -3.96
CA ARG A 47 10.46 13.41 -4.17
C ARG A 47 10.69 12.49 -2.97
N ALA A 48 10.73 11.18 -3.24
CA ALA A 48 10.96 10.16 -2.23
C ALA A 48 11.65 8.95 -2.86
N PHE A 49 12.50 8.26 -2.12
CA PHE A 49 13.19 7.03 -2.56
C PHE A 49 13.98 7.19 -3.88
N GLY A 50 14.51 8.38 -4.17
CA GLY A 50 15.14 8.67 -5.48
C GLY A 50 14.17 8.84 -6.64
N LEU A 51 12.86 8.74 -6.41
CA LEU A 51 11.80 8.87 -7.42
C LEU A 51 11.07 10.22 -7.30
N THR A 52 10.46 10.65 -8.41
CA THR A 52 9.53 11.79 -8.44
C THR A 52 8.12 11.29 -8.70
N PHE A 53 7.21 11.60 -7.78
CA PHE A 53 5.78 11.30 -7.87
C PHE A 53 5.03 12.57 -8.25
N PRO A 54 4.12 12.55 -9.23
CA PRO A 54 3.38 13.75 -9.65
C PRO A 54 2.43 14.27 -8.56
N ASN A 55 1.99 13.38 -7.68
CA ASN A 55 1.19 13.68 -6.49
C ASN A 55 1.40 12.59 -5.42
N PRO A 56 1.04 12.82 -4.14
CA PRO A 56 1.33 11.88 -3.05
C PRO A 56 0.38 10.67 -3.00
N VAL A 57 -0.64 10.60 -3.84
CA VAL A 57 -1.72 9.61 -3.72
C VAL A 57 -1.37 8.34 -4.49
N GLY A 58 -1.06 7.27 -3.78
CA GLY A 58 -0.78 5.95 -4.34
C GLY A 58 -1.94 4.96 -4.18
N LEU A 59 -2.03 4.00 -5.10
CA LEU A 59 -2.85 2.82 -4.92
C LEU A 59 -2.05 1.75 -4.17
N ALA A 60 -2.63 1.22 -3.08
CA ALA A 60 -2.00 0.16 -2.30
C ALA A 60 -2.07 -1.20 -3.02
N ALA A 61 -1.06 -2.04 -2.79
CA ALA A 61 -1.07 -3.43 -3.23
C ALA A 61 -2.33 -4.19 -2.79
N GLY A 62 -2.73 -5.15 -3.61
CA GLY A 62 -3.92 -5.98 -3.38
C GLY A 62 -5.09 -5.63 -4.30
N PHE A 63 -5.17 -4.42 -4.82
CA PHE A 63 -6.16 -4.04 -5.83
C PHE A 63 -5.83 -4.67 -7.18
N ASP A 64 -4.69 -4.34 -7.76
CA ASP A 64 -4.17 -4.95 -8.99
C ASP A 64 -3.07 -5.97 -8.68
N LYS A 65 -3.49 -7.17 -8.28
CA LYS A 65 -2.55 -8.23 -7.86
C LYS A 65 -1.63 -8.72 -8.98
N HIS A 66 -2.06 -8.55 -10.22
CA HIS A 66 -1.43 -9.20 -11.37
C HIS A 66 -0.95 -8.23 -12.44
N ALA A 67 -0.88 -6.93 -12.14
CA ALA A 67 -0.49 -5.86 -13.07
C ALA A 67 -1.36 -5.82 -14.35
N GLU A 68 -2.68 -5.95 -14.19
CA GLU A 68 -3.62 -5.97 -15.31
C GLU A 68 -4.12 -4.58 -15.71
N VAL A 69 -4.15 -3.64 -14.74
CA VAL A 69 -4.82 -2.33 -14.90
C VAL A 69 -3.97 -1.15 -14.41
N ALA A 70 -2.66 -1.33 -14.19
CA ALA A 70 -1.79 -0.29 -13.67
C ALA A 70 -1.85 1.01 -14.49
N ASP A 71 -1.82 0.94 -15.82
CA ASP A 71 -1.91 2.11 -16.70
C ASP A 71 -3.28 2.80 -16.61
N ALA A 72 -4.36 2.04 -16.45
CA ALA A 72 -5.69 2.60 -16.27
C ALA A 72 -5.78 3.38 -14.94
N LEU A 73 -5.21 2.85 -13.88
CA LEU A 73 -5.18 3.50 -12.56
C LEU A 73 -4.31 4.76 -12.54
N LEU A 74 -3.16 4.77 -13.22
CA LEU A 74 -2.38 6.00 -13.42
C LEU A 74 -3.20 7.07 -14.17
N ARG A 75 -4.01 6.67 -15.17
CA ARG A 75 -4.94 7.59 -15.88
C ARG A 75 -6.09 8.10 -15.02
N VAL A 76 -6.49 7.36 -13.98
CA VAL A 76 -7.45 7.86 -12.97
C VAL A 76 -6.87 9.02 -12.17
N GLY A 77 -5.54 9.12 -12.09
CA GLY A 77 -4.83 10.22 -11.43
C GLY A 77 -4.02 9.82 -10.20
N PHE A 78 -3.83 8.52 -9.97
CA PHE A 78 -2.87 8.07 -8.94
C PHE A 78 -1.45 8.51 -9.31
N GLY A 79 -0.71 9.03 -8.35
CA GLY A 79 0.71 9.37 -8.48
C GLY A 79 1.61 8.14 -8.57
N ALA A 80 1.16 7.02 -7.99
CA ALA A 80 1.80 5.71 -8.08
C ALA A 80 0.78 4.58 -7.97
N VAL A 81 1.11 3.43 -8.54
CA VAL A 81 0.31 2.20 -8.42
C VAL A 81 1.21 1.08 -7.91
N GLU A 82 0.86 0.48 -6.77
CA GLU A 82 1.56 -0.71 -6.27
C GLU A 82 0.78 -1.96 -6.66
N VAL A 83 1.38 -2.82 -7.49
CA VAL A 83 0.82 -4.10 -7.92
C VAL A 83 1.30 -5.24 -7.02
N GLY A 84 0.58 -6.35 -6.97
CA GLY A 84 0.93 -7.52 -6.14
C GLY A 84 0.00 -7.69 -4.92
N ALA A 85 0.34 -8.57 -3.90
CA ALA A 85 1.66 -9.20 -3.79
C ALA A 85 1.86 -10.30 -4.84
N VAL A 86 3.04 -10.32 -5.44
CA VAL A 86 3.50 -11.35 -6.37
C VAL A 86 4.35 -12.36 -5.62
N THR A 87 4.19 -13.64 -5.96
CA THR A 87 5.03 -14.74 -5.47
C THR A 87 5.76 -15.41 -6.64
N PRO A 88 6.91 -16.04 -6.45
CA PRO A 88 7.64 -16.68 -7.54
C PRO A 88 6.80 -17.70 -8.35
N ARG A 89 6.14 -18.61 -7.64
CA ARG A 89 5.24 -19.59 -8.25
C ARG A 89 3.78 -19.15 -8.16
N PRO A 90 2.93 -19.49 -9.13
CA PRO A 90 1.49 -19.30 -9.00
C PRO A 90 0.95 -20.04 -7.78
N GLN A 91 0.01 -19.40 -7.07
CA GLN A 91 -0.73 -20.06 -5.98
C GLN A 91 -2.15 -19.50 -5.85
N PRO A 92 -3.14 -20.35 -5.50
CA PRO A 92 -4.54 -19.95 -5.44
C PRO A 92 -4.86 -19.05 -4.23
N GLY A 93 -4.01 -19.03 -3.21
CA GLY A 93 -4.30 -18.44 -1.91
C GLY A 93 -5.21 -19.32 -1.06
N ASN A 94 -5.89 -18.71 -0.09
CA ASN A 94 -6.80 -19.40 0.81
C ASN A 94 -8.15 -19.69 0.14
N PRO A 95 -8.94 -20.69 0.62
CA PRO A 95 -10.27 -20.99 0.10
C PRO A 95 -11.25 -19.80 0.21
N ARG A 96 -12.22 -19.73 -0.69
CA ARG A 96 -13.37 -18.82 -0.61
C ARG A 96 -14.43 -19.37 0.39
N PRO A 97 -15.22 -18.47 1.04
CA PRO A 97 -15.15 -17.00 0.99
C PRO A 97 -13.96 -16.47 1.78
N ARG A 98 -13.32 -15.45 1.23
CA ARG A 98 -12.08 -14.87 1.78
C ARG A 98 -12.02 -13.34 1.71
N LEU A 99 -13.13 -12.72 1.34
CA LEU A 99 -13.30 -11.27 1.30
C LEU A 99 -14.70 -10.92 1.82
N TYR A 100 -14.76 -10.06 2.83
CA TYR A 100 -15.99 -9.67 3.50
C TYR A 100 -16.08 -8.16 3.56
N ARG A 101 -17.23 -7.63 3.17
CA ARG A 101 -17.48 -6.19 3.19
C ARG A 101 -18.40 -5.85 4.34
N LEU A 102 -17.94 -4.95 5.22
CA LEU A 102 -18.70 -4.41 6.35
C LEU A 102 -19.22 -3.03 5.92
N ASP A 103 -20.37 -3.01 5.27
CA ASP A 103 -20.90 -1.80 4.63
C ASP A 103 -21.19 -0.67 5.63
N ALA A 104 -21.71 -1.01 6.81
CA ALA A 104 -22.02 -0.04 7.86
C ALA A 104 -20.78 0.65 8.42
N ASP A 105 -19.62 0.00 8.36
CA ASP A 105 -18.36 0.46 8.91
C ASP A 105 -17.39 1.01 7.84
N GLU A 106 -17.79 0.97 6.56
CA GLU A 106 -16.91 1.24 5.42
C GLU A 106 -15.58 0.48 5.56
N ALA A 107 -15.69 -0.81 5.87
CA ALA A 107 -14.56 -1.67 6.18
C ALA A 107 -14.58 -2.97 5.36
N VAL A 108 -13.42 -3.60 5.28
CA VAL A 108 -13.23 -4.88 4.58
C VAL A 108 -12.38 -5.79 5.44
N ILE A 109 -12.80 -7.05 5.58
CA ILE A 109 -11.96 -8.12 6.13
C ILE A 109 -11.56 -9.04 4.99
N ASN A 110 -10.26 -9.33 4.89
CA ASN A 110 -9.72 -10.23 3.88
C ASN A 110 -8.80 -11.29 4.47
N ARG A 111 -8.82 -12.49 3.87
CA ARG A 111 -7.90 -13.59 4.15
C ARG A 111 -7.38 -14.26 2.86
N PHE A 112 -6.92 -13.44 1.91
CA PHE A 112 -6.51 -13.94 0.58
C PHE A 112 -5.34 -14.94 0.61
N GLY A 113 -4.31 -14.73 1.44
CA GLY A 113 -3.16 -15.64 1.53
C GLY A 113 -2.26 -15.61 0.28
N PHE A 114 -2.01 -14.42 -0.25
CA PHE A 114 -1.15 -14.19 -1.44
C PHE A 114 -1.58 -15.00 -2.68
N ASN A 115 -2.86 -14.93 -3.06
CA ASN A 115 -3.27 -15.44 -4.35
C ASN A 115 -2.52 -14.70 -5.47
N SER A 116 -1.75 -15.44 -6.26
CA SER A 116 -0.84 -14.88 -7.25
C SER A 116 -0.82 -15.72 -8.52
N GLN A 117 -0.72 -15.07 -9.69
CA GLN A 117 -0.47 -15.74 -10.96
C GLN A 117 1.01 -16.08 -11.17
N GLY A 118 1.86 -15.71 -10.20
CA GLY A 118 3.29 -15.98 -10.23
C GLY A 118 4.10 -14.98 -11.05
N GLU A 119 5.41 -15.12 -10.93
CA GLU A 119 6.43 -14.25 -11.53
C GLU A 119 6.23 -14.10 -13.05
N THR A 120 6.19 -15.21 -13.78
CA THR A 120 6.19 -15.21 -15.25
C THR A 120 5.04 -14.36 -15.84
N ALA A 121 3.83 -14.55 -15.33
CA ALA A 121 2.67 -13.86 -15.87
C ALA A 121 2.70 -12.35 -15.57
N VAL A 122 3.15 -11.96 -14.36
CA VAL A 122 3.22 -10.56 -13.95
C VAL A 122 4.40 -9.85 -14.61
N LEU A 123 5.55 -10.53 -14.73
CA LEU A 123 6.73 -9.98 -15.40
C LEU A 123 6.42 -9.66 -16.87
N ALA A 124 5.75 -10.56 -17.59
CA ALA A 124 5.37 -10.30 -18.96
C ALA A 124 4.51 -9.03 -19.13
N ARG A 125 3.56 -8.78 -18.20
CA ARG A 125 2.71 -7.59 -18.24
C ARG A 125 3.48 -6.32 -17.90
N LEU A 126 4.35 -6.35 -16.89
CA LEU A 126 5.16 -5.20 -16.50
C LEU A 126 6.19 -4.86 -17.56
N ALA A 127 6.83 -5.85 -18.17
CA ALA A 127 7.74 -5.66 -19.30
C ALA A 127 7.03 -4.99 -20.51
N ALA A 128 5.82 -5.45 -20.85
CA ALA A 128 5.03 -4.89 -21.95
C ALA A 128 4.63 -3.42 -21.73
N ARG A 129 4.62 -2.93 -20.48
CA ARG A 129 4.30 -1.55 -20.15
C ARG A 129 5.51 -0.67 -19.81
N ALA A 130 6.69 -1.22 -19.62
CA ALA A 130 7.86 -0.52 -19.06
C ALA A 130 8.17 0.83 -19.76
N ALA A 131 8.01 0.90 -21.09
CA ALA A 131 8.23 2.12 -21.87
C ALA A 131 7.12 3.19 -21.71
N ARG A 132 6.02 2.91 -21.01
CA ARG A 132 4.86 3.83 -20.92
C ARG A 132 5.01 4.90 -19.82
N GLY A 133 6.01 4.78 -18.97
CA GLY A 133 6.24 5.69 -17.85
C GLY A 133 5.25 5.51 -16.69
N GLY A 134 5.24 6.50 -15.78
CA GLY A 134 4.51 6.45 -14.52
C GLY A 134 5.16 5.56 -13.47
N VAL A 135 4.89 5.85 -12.19
CA VAL A 135 5.49 5.11 -11.06
C VAL A 135 4.67 3.86 -10.76
N VAL A 136 5.25 2.68 -11.00
CA VAL A 136 4.62 1.40 -10.68
C VAL A 136 5.55 0.58 -9.79
N GLY A 137 5.12 0.39 -8.55
CA GLY A 137 5.81 -0.44 -7.57
C GLY A 137 5.34 -1.90 -7.60
N LEU A 138 6.20 -2.79 -7.14
CA LEU A 138 5.90 -4.22 -6.99
C LEU A 138 5.94 -4.64 -5.53
N ASN A 139 4.80 -5.05 -5.02
CA ASN A 139 4.70 -5.73 -3.73
C ASN A 139 5.10 -7.20 -3.91
N ILE A 140 6.10 -7.66 -3.17
CA ILE A 140 6.63 -9.01 -3.26
C ILE A 140 6.41 -9.79 -1.98
N GLY A 141 6.15 -11.09 -2.13
CA GLY A 141 5.93 -11.99 -1.01
C GLY A 141 6.37 -13.41 -1.33
N ALA A 142 6.60 -14.21 -0.28
CA ALA A 142 6.98 -15.60 -0.42
C ALA A 142 5.79 -16.51 -0.73
N ASN A 143 6.02 -17.60 -1.43
CA ASN A 143 5.05 -18.68 -1.56
C ASN A 143 4.78 -19.32 -0.19
N LYS A 144 3.55 -19.79 0.01
CA LYS A 144 3.11 -20.38 1.29
C LYS A 144 3.93 -21.63 1.68
N ALA A 145 4.31 -22.44 0.67
CA ALA A 145 5.02 -23.70 0.84
C ALA A 145 6.55 -23.57 0.74
N THR A 146 7.10 -22.36 0.65
CA THR A 146 8.55 -22.16 0.59
C THR A 146 9.14 -22.16 2.00
N GLU A 147 10.15 -22.99 2.22
CA GLU A 147 10.88 -23.06 3.49
C GLU A 147 11.81 -21.85 3.65
N ASP A 148 12.70 -21.62 2.68
CA ASP A 148 13.53 -20.42 2.61
C ASP A 148 12.79 -19.26 1.93
N ARG A 149 11.97 -18.58 2.73
CA ARG A 149 11.18 -17.42 2.24
C ARG A 149 12.05 -16.30 1.71
N GLY A 150 13.23 -16.08 2.28
CA GLY A 150 14.17 -15.05 1.85
C GLY A 150 14.60 -15.23 0.39
N ALA A 151 14.79 -16.47 -0.06
CA ALA A 151 15.13 -16.77 -1.45
C ALA A 151 14.03 -16.34 -2.43
N ASP A 152 12.76 -16.44 -2.05
CA ASP A 152 11.64 -15.98 -2.87
C ASP A 152 11.67 -14.46 -3.12
N TYR A 153 11.99 -13.67 -2.07
CA TYR A 153 12.13 -12.21 -2.21
C TYR A 153 13.33 -11.85 -3.10
N VAL A 154 14.48 -12.48 -2.89
CA VAL A 154 15.69 -12.28 -3.70
C VAL A 154 15.40 -12.53 -5.17
N ARG A 155 14.78 -13.67 -5.48
CA ARG A 155 14.40 -14.06 -6.86
C ARG A 155 13.51 -13.00 -7.52
N LEU A 156 12.50 -12.50 -6.81
CA LEU A 156 11.59 -11.50 -7.37
C LEU A 156 12.28 -10.16 -7.61
N ILE A 157 13.21 -9.73 -6.75
CA ILE A 157 14.01 -8.52 -6.98
C ILE A 157 14.85 -8.69 -8.25
N GLU A 158 15.56 -9.80 -8.38
CA GLU A 158 16.43 -10.06 -9.55
C GLU A 158 15.63 -10.10 -10.86
N ALA A 159 14.42 -10.67 -10.83
CA ALA A 159 13.59 -10.78 -12.03
C ALA A 159 12.94 -9.45 -12.45
N PHE A 160 12.49 -8.62 -11.47
CA PHE A 160 11.62 -7.48 -11.77
C PHE A 160 12.33 -6.11 -11.76
N ALA A 161 13.56 -6.00 -11.29
CA ALA A 161 14.28 -4.72 -11.20
C ALA A 161 14.24 -3.88 -12.50
N PRO A 162 14.37 -4.46 -13.71
CA PRO A 162 14.35 -3.67 -14.95
C PRO A 162 12.97 -3.10 -15.33
N VAL A 163 11.88 -3.54 -14.69
CA VAL A 163 10.52 -3.25 -15.16
C VAL A 163 9.61 -2.61 -14.11
N VAL A 164 10.13 -2.34 -12.91
CA VAL A 164 9.39 -1.68 -11.82
C VAL A 164 10.10 -0.44 -11.32
N SER A 165 9.34 0.48 -10.72
CA SER A 165 9.90 1.71 -10.16
C SER A 165 10.47 1.52 -8.76
N TYR A 166 9.87 0.64 -7.95
CA TYR A 166 10.32 0.28 -6.60
C TYR A 166 9.77 -1.07 -6.17
N PHE A 167 10.36 -1.64 -5.13
CA PHE A 167 9.88 -2.86 -4.49
C PHE A 167 9.29 -2.57 -3.11
N THR A 168 8.29 -3.37 -2.73
CA THR A 168 7.78 -3.44 -1.36
C THR A 168 7.94 -4.86 -0.84
N VAL A 169 8.82 -5.04 0.12
CA VAL A 169 9.00 -6.31 0.86
C VAL A 169 7.85 -6.44 1.86
N ASN A 170 6.90 -7.32 1.55
CA ASN A 170 5.70 -7.50 2.35
C ASN A 170 5.89 -8.62 3.39
N ILE A 171 6.19 -8.23 4.62
CA ILE A 171 6.38 -9.13 5.76
C ILE A 171 5.21 -9.08 6.75
N SER A 172 4.14 -8.39 6.41
CA SER A 172 3.10 -7.97 7.36
C SER A 172 1.73 -8.60 7.13
N SER A 173 1.57 -9.46 6.11
CA SER A 173 0.27 -10.09 5.85
C SER A 173 -0.11 -11.06 6.99
N PRO A 174 -1.30 -10.89 7.60
CA PRO A 174 -1.77 -11.80 8.63
C PRO A 174 -2.31 -13.13 8.06
N ASN A 175 -2.42 -13.23 6.73
CA ASN A 175 -3.15 -14.29 6.04
C ASN A 175 -2.25 -15.41 5.51
N THR A 176 -0.95 -15.32 5.76
CA THR A 176 0.04 -16.35 5.44
C THR A 176 0.72 -16.79 6.74
N PRO A 177 0.54 -18.05 7.19
CA PRO A 177 1.09 -18.52 8.45
C PRO A 177 2.60 -18.27 8.56
N GLY A 178 3.05 -17.75 9.71
CA GLY A 178 4.46 -17.48 10.00
C GLY A 178 5.10 -16.36 9.15
N LEU A 179 4.34 -15.62 8.33
CA LEU A 179 4.95 -14.52 7.55
C LEU A 179 5.33 -13.35 8.46
N ARG A 180 4.52 -13.06 9.47
CA ARG A 180 4.79 -11.98 10.43
C ARG A 180 5.98 -12.25 11.33
N ASP A 181 6.43 -13.50 11.44
CA ASP A 181 7.67 -13.84 12.15
C ASP A 181 8.90 -13.20 11.50
N LEU A 182 8.81 -12.86 10.20
CA LEU A 182 9.83 -12.08 9.50
C LEU A 182 9.96 -10.63 10.01
N GLN A 183 9.06 -10.15 10.86
CA GLN A 183 9.19 -8.86 11.55
C GLN A 183 10.03 -8.93 12.83
N GLN A 184 10.36 -10.13 13.32
CA GLN A 184 11.29 -10.30 14.43
C GLN A 184 12.70 -9.86 14.02
N ALA A 185 13.43 -9.19 14.91
CA ALA A 185 14.68 -8.50 14.59
C ALA A 185 15.70 -9.36 13.83
N ALA A 186 15.97 -10.58 14.27
CA ALA A 186 16.96 -11.46 13.63
C ALA A 186 16.52 -11.94 12.24
N ALA A 187 15.25 -12.32 12.10
CA ALA A 187 14.68 -12.77 10.83
C ALA A 187 14.58 -11.61 9.82
N LEU A 188 14.23 -10.43 10.28
CA LEU A 188 14.18 -9.21 9.46
C LEU A 188 15.58 -8.82 9.00
N ASP A 189 16.57 -8.91 9.88
CA ASP A 189 17.95 -8.56 9.57
C ASP A 189 18.54 -9.46 8.47
N ASP A 190 18.34 -10.79 8.57
CA ASP A 190 18.74 -11.74 7.52
C ASP A 190 18.02 -11.46 6.19
N LEU A 191 16.69 -11.30 6.24
CA LEU A 191 15.91 -11.03 5.05
C LEU A 191 16.38 -9.75 4.35
N LEU A 192 16.51 -8.64 5.08
CA LEU A 192 16.90 -7.36 4.49
C LEU A 192 18.34 -7.35 4.00
N ALA A 193 19.26 -8.07 4.67
CA ALA A 193 20.61 -8.26 4.18
C ALA A 193 20.63 -8.91 2.79
N ARG A 194 19.85 -9.98 2.62
CA ARG A 194 19.72 -10.72 1.36
C ARG A 194 19.04 -9.90 0.27
N VAL A 195 17.98 -9.18 0.62
CA VAL A 195 17.20 -8.32 -0.28
C VAL A 195 18.03 -7.15 -0.79
N VAL A 196 18.73 -6.44 0.11
CA VAL A 196 19.60 -5.32 -0.26
C VAL A 196 20.77 -5.79 -1.12
N ALA A 197 21.40 -6.91 -0.76
CA ALA A 197 22.45 -7.50 -1.59
C ALA A 197 21.95 -7.90 -2.99
N ALA A 198 20.71 -8.37 -3.12
CA ALA A 198 20.11 -8.67 -4.42
C ALA A 198 19.86 -7.38 -5.22
N ARG A 199 19.27 -6.34 -4.58
CA ARG A 199 19.09 -5.01 -5.19
C ARG A 199 20.41 -4.47 -5.72
N ASP A 200 21.46 -4.46 -4.91
CA ASP A 200 22.75 -3.89 -5.29
C ASP A 200 23.40 -4.63 -6.47
N ARG A 201 23.25 -5.96 -6.53
CA ARG A 201 23.70 -6.75 -7.69
C ARG A 201 22.98 -6.38 -8.99
N VAL A 202 21.68 -6.12 -8.93
CA VAL A 202 20.91 -5.76 -10.14
C VAL A 202 21.04 -4.28 -10.50
N SER A 203 21.28 -3.40 -9.54
CA SER A 203 21.50 -1.96 -9.76
C SER A 203 22.64 -1.68 -10.73
N LEU A 204 23.68 -2.49 -10.74
CA LEU A 204 24.78 -2.42 -11.70
C LEU A 204 24.31 -2.57 -13.17
N ARG A 205 23.13 -3.14 -13.40
CA ARG A 205 22.57 -3.45 -14.73
C ARG A 205 21.33 -2.65 -15.07
N ALA A 206 20.47 -2.40 -14.07
CA ALA A 206 19.14 -1.84 -14.24
C ALA A 206 18.94 -0.44 -13.65
N GLY A 207 19.96 0.12 -12.97
CA GLY A 207 19.84 1.33 -12.16
C GLY A 207 19.26 1.06 -10.78
N ASP A 208 19.31 2.05 -9.90
CA ASP A 208 18.88 1.92 -8.52
C ASP A 208 17.36 1.81 -8.43
N THR A 209 16.87 0.61 -8.05
CA THR A 209 15.45 0.36 -7.79
C THR A 209 15.22 0.33 -6.28
N PRO A 210 14.56 1.33 -5.68
CA PRO A 210 14.41 1.41 -4.23
C PRO A 210 13.57 0.26 -3.66
N VAL A 211 13.91 -0.11 -2.41
CA VAL A 211 13.25 -1.18 -1.66
C VAL A 211 12.60 -0.60 -0.40
N LEU A 212 11.30 -0.80 -0.27
CA LEU A 212 10.51 -0.42 0.89
C LEU A 212 10.12 -1.65 1.70
N VAL A 213 9.93 -1.48 3.01
CA VAL A 213 9.40 -2.52 3.90
C VAL A 213 7.97 -2.17 4.32
N LYS A 214 7.03 -3.10 4.18
CA LYS A 214 5.64 -2.91 4.63
C LYS A 214 5.37 -3.68 5.91
N ILE A 215 5.05 -2.94 6.99
CA ILE A 215 4.86 -3.46 8.34
C ILE A 215 3.39 -3.62 8.73
N ALA A 216 3.13 -4.42 9.75
CA ALA A 216 1.81 -4.58 10.36
C ALA A 216 1.53 -3.40 11.33
N PRO A 217 0.25 -3.02 11.53
CA PRO A 217 -0.12 -2.01 12.52
C PRO A 217 -0.23 -2.61 13.94
N ASP A 218 -0.05 -3.90 14.07
CA ASP A 218 -0.27 -4.65 15.33
C ASP A 218 1.02 -4.85 16.14
N LEU A 219 2.13 -4.21 15.73
CA LEU A 219 3.40 -4.26 16.45
C LEU A 219 3.30 -3.53 17.80
N THR A 220 3.95 -4.08 18.80
CA THR A 220 4.27 -3.33 20.04
C THR A 220 5.32 -2.27 19.74
N LEU A 221 5.47 -1.28 20.63
CA LEU A 221 6.49 -0.23 20.43
C LEU A 221 7.91 -0.81 20.46
N ALA A 222 8.17 -1.82 21.28
CA ALA A 222 9.46 -2.50 21.31
C ALA A 222 9.77 -3.25 20.00
N GLU A 223 8.79 -3.95 19.42
CA GLU A 223 8.93 -4.57 18.11
C GLU A 223 9.13 -3.51 17.00
N LEU A 224 8.47 -2.36 17.12
CA LEU A 224 8.67 -1.25 16.18
C LEU A 224 10.09 -0.66 16.30
N ASP A 225 10.62 -0.53 17.52
CA ASP A 225 11.99 -0.10 17.77
C ASP A 225 12.99 -1.02 17.06
N ASP A 226 12.80 -2.34 17.20
CA ASP A 226 13.62 -3.35 16.52
C ASP A 226 13.52 -3.24 14.99
N VAL A 227 12.30 -3.15 14.46
CA VAL A 227 12.06 -3.05 13.02
C VAL A 227 12.72 -1.80 12.44
N VAL A 228 12.56 -0.64 13.08
CA VAL A 228 13.18 0.62 12.62
C VAL A 228 14.71 0.52 12.70
N ALA A 229 15.27 0.00 13.80
CA ALA A 229 16.71 -0.14 13.95
C ALA A 229 17.31 -1.04 12.86
N VAL A 230 16.67 -2.17 12.55
CA VAL A 230 17.11 -3.07 11.48
C VAL A 230 17.00 -2.39 10.11
N THR A 231 15.88 -1.72 9.84
CA THR A 231 15.64 -1.04 8.54
C THR A 231 16.67 0.06 8.29
N ARG A 232 16.97 0.87 9.32
CA ARG A 232 18.04 1.90 9.28
C ARG A 232 19.41 1.28 8.99
N ARG A 233 19.78 0.23 9.74
CA ARG A 233 21.08 -0.44 9.60
C ARG A 233 21.27 -1.08 8.23
N ARG A 234 20.20 -1.59 7.62
CA ARG A 234 20.24 -2.25 6.31
C ARG A 234 20.03 -1.30 5.12
N THR A 235 19.98 0.01 5.37
CA THR A 235 19.88 1.04 4.32
C THR A 235 18.72 0.80 3.34
N VAL A 236 17.54 0.46 3.89
CA VAL A 236 16.31 0.36 3.13
C VAL A 236 15.81 1.76 2.80
N ASP A 237 15.23 1.94 1.64
CA ASP A 237 14.90 3.26 1.10
C ASP A 237 13.64 3.88 1.71
N GLY A 238 12.78 3.08 2.36
CA GLY A 238 11.57 3.59 3.00
C GLY A 238 10.71 2.51 3.65
N MET A 239 9.63 2.96 4.31
CA MET A 239 8.65 2.06 4.94
C MET A 239 7.21 2.42 4.59
N ILE A 240 6.36 1.40 4.47
CA ILE A 240 4.90 1.55 4.32
C ILE A 240 4.22 1.17 5.63
N VAL A 241 3.55 2.14 6.25
CA VAL A 241 2.84 2.00 7.53
C VAL A 241 1.35 2.32 7.31
N SER A 242 0.44 1.33 7.24
CA SER A 242 0.68 -0.07 7.52
C SER A 242 -0.12 -1.01 6.60
N ASN A 243 -0.01 -2.31 6.85
CA ASN A 243 -0.90 -3.35 6.33
C ASN A 243 -2.23 -3.35 7.12
N THR A 244 -3.07 -4.37 6.92
CA THR A 244 -4.33 -4.61 7.65
C THR A 244 -4.07 -5.10 9.08
N THR A 245 -5.02 -4.86 9.99
CA THR A 245 -4.93 -5.30 11.39
C THR A 245 -5.69 -6.60 11.65
N ILE A 246 -5.20 -7.39 12.59
CA ILE A 246 -5.94 -8.52 13.17
C ILE A 246 -6.87 -8.08 14.31
N GLN A 247 -6.69 -6.85 14.80
CA GLN A 247 -7.55 -6.30 15.85
C GLN A 247 -8.95 -6.01 15.32
N ARG A 248 -9.89 -5.96 16.25
CA ARG A 248 -11.29 -5.58 15.99
C ARG A 248 -11.62 -4.39 16.88
N PRO A 249 -11.52 -3.16 16.36
CA PRO A 249 -11.85 -1.96 17.13
C PRO A 249 -13.26 -2.04 17.69
N ARG A 250 -13.45 -1.50 18.90
CA ARG A 250 -14.77 -1.41 19.52
C ARG A 250 -15.71 -0.57 18.65
N GLY A 251 -16.98 -0.97 18.61
CA GLY A 251 -17.99 -0.21 17.86
C GLY A 251 -18.20 -0.59 16.41
N LEU A 252 -17.59 -1.69 15.94
CA LEU A 252 -17.97 -2.28 14.65
C LEU A 252 -19.44 -2.66 14.67
N ARG A 253 -20.20 -2.15 13.69
CA ARG A 253 -21.68 -2.29 13.63
C ARG A 253 -22.12 -3.62 13.05
N ASP A 254 -21.35 -4.20 12.11
CA ASP A 254 -21.59 -5.53 11.59
C ASP A 254 -20.94 -6.59 12.48
N GLY A 255 -21.56 -6.86 13.64
CA GLY A 255 -21.02 -7.76 14.66
C GLY A 255 -20.79 -9.20 14.18
N ARG A 256 -21.56 -9.67 13.17
CA ARG A 256 -21.40 -11.03 12.63
C ARG A 256 -20.16 -11.12 11.73
N LEU A 257 -20.02 -10.23 10.75
CA LEU A 257 -18.87 -10.23 9.84
C LEU A 257 -17.58 -9.78 10.55
N ALA A 258 -17.67 -8.97 11.58
CA ALA A 258 -16.53 -8.57 12.39
C ALA A 258 -15.79 -9.74 13.05
N GLN A 259 -16.47 -10.90 13.24
CA GLN A 259 -15.85 -12.12 13.81
C GLN A 259 -15.05 -12.94 12.79
N GLU A 260 -15.16 -12.62 11.51
CA GLU A 260 -14.42 -13.35 10.47
C GLU A 260 -12.91 -13.19 10.65
N ALA A 261 -12.19 -14.30 10.50
CA ALA A 261 -10.73 -14.28 10.53
C ALA A 261 -10.17 -13.54 9.31
N GLY A 262 -9.07 -12.82 9.50
CA GLY A 262 -8.39 -12.08 8.44
C GLY A 262 -8.02 -10.66 8.85
N GLY A 263 -7.37 -9.95 7.93
CA GLY A 263 -6.98 -8.56 8.13
C GLY A 263 -8.13 -7.59 7.88
N LEU A 264 -8.42 -6.73 8.86
CA LEU A 264 -9.38 -5.63 8.77
C LEU A 264 -8.71 -4.40 8.16
N SER A 265 -9.39 -3.78 7.21
CA SER A 265 -9.01 -2.53 6.53
C SER A 265 -10.20 -1.59 6.39
N GLY A 266 -9.99 -0.40 5.84
CA GLY A 266 -11.02 0.63 5.72
C GLY A 266 -11.04 1.58 6.92
N ARG A 267 -12.13 2.35 7.07
CA ARG A 267 -12.25 3.44 8.05
C ARG A 267 -11.84 3.06 9.49
N PRO A 268 -12.22 1.89 10.04
CA PRO A 268 -11.86 1.53 11.42
C PRO A 268 -10.35 1.38 11.66
N LEU A 269 -9.55 1.14 10.61
CA LEU A 269 -8.10 1.04 10.74
C LEU A 269 -7.40 2.41 10.87
N PHE A 270 -8.09 3.51 10.57
CA PHE A 270 -7.47 4.83 10.45
C PHE A 270 -6.70 5.26 11.69
N ALA A 271 -7.32 5.22 12.86
CA ALA A 271 -6.70 5.69 14.10
C ALA A 271 -5.45 4.88 14.45
N LEU A 272 -5.55 3.54 14.43
CA LEU A 272 -4.43 2.65 14.72
C LEU A 272 -3.26 2.85 13.75
N SER A 273 -3.54 2.88 12.45
CA SER A 273 -2.50 3.03 11.44
C SER A 273 -1.88 4.44 11.42
N THR A 274 -2.63 5.47 11.84
CA THR A 274 -2.11 6.84 11.98
C THR A 274 -1.20 6.95 13.20
N ARG A 275 -1.60 6.35 14.33
CA ARG A 275 -0.75 6.28 15.52
C ARG A 275 0.55 5.53 15.22
N MET A 276 0.48 4.34 14.61
CA MET A 276 1.67 3.57 14.23
C MET A 276 2.58 4.34 13.27
N LEU A 277 2.00 5.13 12.36
CA LEU A 277 2.76 5.98 11.44
C LEU A 277 3.53 7.08 12.20
N ALA A 278 2.87 7.79 13.11
CA ALA A 278 3.51 8.82 13.92
C ALA A 278 4.64 8.24 14.81
N GLU A 279 4.39 7.08 15.43
CA GLU A 279 5.42 6.35 16.20
C GLU A 279 6.61 5.96 15.34
N THR A 280 6.36 5.53 14.09
CA THR A 280 7.43 5.21 13.14
C THR A 280 8.19 6.46 12.72
N PHE A 281 7.48 7.56 12.43
CA PHE A 281 8.09 8.82 12.00
C PHE A 281 9.08 9.38 13.02
N VAL A 282 8.68 9.41 14.30
CA VAL A 282 9.55 9.87 15.39
C VAL A 282 10.83 9.02 15.49
N ARG A 283 10.73 7.69 15.29
CA ARG A 283 11.85 6.75 15.40
C ARG A 283 12.78 6.75 14.19
N VAL A 284 12.24 7.06 13.03
CA VAL A 284 13.03 7.11 11.78
C VAL A 284 13.95 8.32 11.73
N GLU A 285 13.63 9.40 12.47
CA GLU A 285 14.48 10.60 12.59
C GLU A 285 14.88 11.19 11.21
N GLY A 286 13.98 11.13 10.23
CA GLY A 286 14.21 11.68 8.90
C GLY A 286 15.16 10.89 7.99
N GLN A 287 15.62 9.70 8.40
CA GLN A 287 16.61 8.95 7.62
C GLN A 287 16.06 8.38 6.31
N PHE A 288 14.77 8.13 6.24
CA PHE A 288 14.08 7.75 5.00
C PHE A 288 12.61 8.14 5.02
N PRO A 289 12.00 8.32 3.84
CA PRO A 289 10.60 8.69 3.73
C PRO A 289 9.64 7.55 4.13
N LEU A 290 8.44 7.95 4.60
CA LEU A 290 7.36 7.02 4.97
C LEU A 290 6.17 7.13 4.03
N VAL A 291 5.51 6.00 3.80
CA VAL A 291 4.22 5.91 3.11
C VAL A 291 3.13 5.57 4.11
N GLY A 292 2.16 6.46 4.28
CA GLY A 292 1.01 6.24 5.16
C GLY A 292 -0.07 5.42 4.47
N SER A 293 -0.50 4.31 5.07
CA SER A 293 -1.57 3.47 4.54
C SER A 293 -2.53 3.01 5.65
N GLY A 294 -3.79 2.82 5.31
CA GLY A 294 -4.83 2.35 6.22
C GLY A 294 -5.85 3.42 6.61
N GLY A 295 -7.12 3.18 6.25
CA GLY A 295 -8.27 3.99 6.63
C GLY A 295 -8.42 5.33 5.91
N ILE A 296 -7.68 5.59 4.86
CA ILE A 296 -7.76 6.85 4.10
C ILE A 296 -9.01 6.79 3.21
N ASP A 297 -10.04 7.59 3.55
CA ASP A 297 -11.33 7.64 2.88
C ASP A 297 -11.74 9.06 2.44
N SER A 298 -10.89 10.04 2.66
CA SER A 298 -11.14 11.45 2.39
C SER A 298 -9.85 12.25 2.26
N GLY A 299 -9.94 13.49 1.76
CA GLY A 299 -8.81 14.40 1.73
C GLY A 299 -8.31 14.77 3.13
N ALA A 300 -9.21 14.93 4.09
CA ALA A 300 -8.84 15.18 5.48
C ALA A 300 -8.06 14.01 6.09
N ALA A 301 -8.47 12.76 5.81
CA ALA A 301 -7.74 11.58 6.26
C ALA A 301 -6.34 11.49 5.61
N ALA A 302 -6.21 11.83 4.32
CA ALA A 302 -4.93 11.88 3.65
C ALA A 302 -4.01 12.95 4.25
N LEU A 303 -4.52 14.16 4.49
CA LEU A 303 -3.78 15.24 5.14
C LEU A 303 -3.32 14.83 6.54
N ALA A 304 -4.19 14.21 7.33
CA ALA A 304 -3.83 13.75 8.68
C ALA A 304 -2.70 12.70 8.65
N LYS A 305 -2.65 11.83 7.62
CA LYS A 305 -1.51 10.93 7.43
C LYS A 305 -0.21 11.68 7.12
N ILE A 306 -0.29 12.71 6.27
CA ILE A 306 0.88 13.55 5.97
C ILE A 306 1.36 14.24 7.24
N ARG A 307 0.47 14.86 8.00
CA ARG A 307 0.80 15.53 9.26
C ARG A 307 1.29 14.57 10.36
N ALA A 308 0.93 13.28 10.26
CA ALA A 308 1.48 12.22 11.11
C ALA A 308 2.87 11.70 10.66
N GLY A 309 3.41 12.17 9.53
CA GLY A 309 4.76 11.84 9.05
C GLY A 309 4.84 11.11 7.71
N ALA A 310 3.72 10.94 7.00
CA ALA A 310 3.77 10.37 5.67
C ALA A 310 4.25 11.38 4.62
N HIS A 311 5.12 10.95 3.72
CA HIS A 311 5.49 11.69 2.52
C HIS A 311 4.56 11.34 1.35
N LEU A 312 4.10 10.10 1.31
CA LEU A 312 3.15 9.56 0.36
C LEU A 312 2.02 8.85 1.11
N VAL A 313 0.86 8.72 0.49
CA VAL A 313 -0.26 7.99 1.06
C VAL A 313 -0.73 6.90 0.10
N GLN A 314 -1.15 5.76 0.64
CA GLN A 314 -1.72 4.66 -0.14
C GLN A 314 -3.13 4.33 0.34
N LEU A 315 -4.06 4.15 -0.60
CA LEU A 315 -5.43 3.74 -0.30
C LEU A 315 -5.87 2.56 -1.19
N TYR A 316 -6.85 1.80 -0.68
CA TYR A 316 -7.50 0.73 -1.44
C TYR A 316 -8.97 0.60 -1.03
N SER A 317 -9.25 0.17 0.22
CA SER A 317 -10.61 -0.20 0.68
C SER A 317 -11.64 0.91 0.49
N ALA A 318 -11.23 2.17 0.63
CA ALA A 318 -12.10 3.32 0.43
C ALA A 318 -12.67 3.41 -0.99
N LEU A 319 -11.95 2.91 -2.01
CA LEU A 319 -12.42 2.90 -3.39
C LEU A 319 -13.69 2.05 -3.57
N VAL A 320 -13.88 1.03 -2.74
CA VAL A 320 -15.08 0.18 -2.75
C VAL A 320 -16.33 1.00 -2.37
N PHE A 321 -16.18 1.96 -1.46
CA PHE A 321 -17.27 2.74 -0.90
C PHE A 321 -17.42 4.12 -1.57
N ARG A 322 -16.32 4.75 -1.92
CA ARG A 322 -16.24 6.13 -2.45
C ARG A 322 -16.05 6.20 -3.97
N GLY A 323 -15.49 5.12 -4.56
CA GLY A 323 -15.14 5.07 -5.99
C GLY A 323 -13.83 5.77 -6.32
N LEU A 324 -13.48 5.76 -7.60
CA LEU A 324 -12.20 6.29 -8.11
C LEU A 324 -12.12 7.83 -8.06
N GLY A 325 -13.26 8.52 -8.02
CA GLY A 325 -13.33 9.98 -7.86
C GLY A 325 -12.65 10.49 -6.58
N LEU A 326 -12.51 9.63 -5.56
CA LEU A 326 -11.82 9.92 -4.30
C LEU A 326 -10.39 10.44 -4.51
N VAL A 327 -9.69 9.97 -5.54
CA VAL A 327 -8.31 10.44 -5.86
C VAL A 327 -8.30 11.95 -6.14
N GLY A 328 -9.24 12.42 -6.96
CA GLY A 328 -9.38 13.85 -7.25
C GLY A 328 -9.81 14.67 -6.03
N GLU A 329 -10.71 14.13 -5.21
CA GLU A 329 -11.16 14.77 -3.96
C GLU A 329 -10.00 14.94 -2.97
N ILE A 330 -9.14 13.91 -2.82
CA ILE A 330 -7.94 13.98 -1.97
C ILE A 330 -6.98 15.05 -2.47
N LYS A 331 -6.66 15.05 -3.78
CA LYS A 331 -5.75 16.05 -4.36
C LYS A 331 -6.26 17.47 -4.16
N ALA A 332 -7.53 17.70 -4.40
CA ALA A 332 -8.15 19.01 -4.19
C ALA A 332 -8.08 19.47 -2.73
N GLU A 333 -8.28 18.56 -1.77
CA GLU A 333 -8.14 18.92 -0.35
C GLU A 333 -6.69 19.22 0.04
N LEU A 334 -5.73 18.47 -0.47
CA LEU A 334 -4.32 18.73 -0.20
C LEU A 334 -3.87 20.09 -0.76
N ILE A 335 -4.36 20.49 -1.94
CA ILE A 335 -4.12 21.85 -2.48
C ILE A 335 -4.70 22.90 -1.55
N ARG A 336 -5.97 22.74 -1.11
CA ARG A 336 -6.58 23.67 -0.15
C ARG A 336 -5.82 23.73 1.20
N ALA A 337 -5.23 22.62 1.63
CA ALA A 337 -4.41 22.59 2.82
C ALA A 337 -3.12 23.41 2.64
N LEU A 338 -2.44 23.25 1.50
CA LEU A 338 -1.27 24.06 1.15
C LEU A 338 -1.59 25.56 1.13
N ASP A 339 -2.77 25.92 0.58
CA ASP A 339 -3.22 27.32 0.55
C ASP A 339 -3.50 27.87 1.97
N ARG A 340 -4.16 27.09 2.85
CA ARG A 340 -4.46 27.50 4.25
C ARG A 340 -3.21 27.67 5.10
N GLU A 341 -2.24 26.80 4.92
CA GLU A 341 -0.99 26.79 5.71
C GLU A 341 0.11 27.64 5.06
N GLU A 342 -0.18 28.28 3.92
CA GLU A 342 0.79 29.03 3.10
C GLU A 342 2.06 28.20 2.79
N ALA A 343 1.90 26.87 2.70
CA ALA A 343 3.01 25.94 2.51
C ALA A 343 3.33 25.77 1.00
N PRO A 344 4.57 25.95 0.59
CA PRO A 344 4.98 25.77 -0.80
C PRO A 344 4.93 24.31 -1.27
N THR A 345 5.10 23.35 -0.36
CA THR A 345 5.09 21.92 -0.68
C THR A 345 4.49 21.09 0.46
N LEU A 346 4.07 19.86 0.15
CA LEU A 346 3.58 18.91 1.16
C LEU A 346 4.66 18.46 2.15
N ALA A 347 5.94 18.58 1.80
CA ALA A 347 7.04 18.22 2.69
C ALA A 347 7.05 19.06 3.97
N GLU A 348 6.57 20.30 3.90
CA GLU A 348 6.48 21.21 5.06
C GLU A 348 5.37 20.85 6.03
N LEU A 349 4.38 20.07 5.56
CA LEU A 349 3.29 19.58 6.40
C LEU A 349 3.62 18.20 7.02
N ALA A 350 4.65 17.52 6.53
CA ALA A 350 4.96 16.16 6.96
C ALA A 350 5.46 16.14 8.41
N GLY A 351 4.74 15.40 9.26
CA GLY A 351 5.11 15.18 10.66
C GLY A 351 4.75 16.29 11.65
N LEU A 352 4.05 17.34 11.21
CA LEU A 352 3.69 18.46 12.10
C LEU A 352 2.90 18.03 13.35
N ASP A 353 2.07 16.99 13.24
CA ASP A 353 1.25 16.49 14.35
C ASP A 353 1.83 15.22 15.01
N ALA A 354 2.98 14.73 14.55
CA ALA A 354 3.50 13.44 14.99
C ALA A 354 3.72 13.38 16.53
N ALA A 355 4.30 14.43 17.11
CA ALA A 355 4.53 14.51 18.54
C ALA A 355 3.22 14.51 19.33
N ASP A 356 2.23 15.28 18.91
CA ASP A 356 0.92 15.36 19.56
C ASP A 356 0.16 14.04 19.48
N ILE A 357 0.23 13.36 18.30
CA ILE A 357 -0.38 12.05 18.11
C ILE A 357 0.27 11.02 19.03
N THR A 358 1.59 11.02 19.16
CA THR A 358 2.31 10.05 20.03
C THR A 358 2.10 10.31 21.51
N ALA A 359 1.74 11.52 21.93
CA ALA A 359 1.38 11.85 23.30
C ALA A 359 -0.03 11.40 23.71
N GLN A 360 -0.93 11.11 22.75
CA GLN A 360 -2.30 10.66 23.05
C GLN A 360 -2.35 9.22 23.55
N PRO A 361 -3.44 8.78 24.21
CA PRO A 361 -3.67 7.38 24.50
C PRO A 361 -3.70 6.52 23.25
N TRP A 362 -3.29 5.24 23.39
CA TRP A 362 -3.34 4.31 22.27
C TRP A 362 -4.77 4.07 21.80
N PRO A 363 -5.06 4.09 20.47
CA PRO A 363 -6.41 3.86 19.95
C PRO A 363 -6.91 2.46 20.30
N THR A 364 -8.16 2.34 20.79
CA THR A 364 -8.81 1.07 21.21
C THR A 364 -9.84 0.60 20.22
#